data_704521c99254a119d41b750e9716ec3b
#
_entry.id   704521c99254a119d41b750e9716ec3b
#
_cell.length_a   1.000
_cell.length_b   1.000
_cell.length_c   1.000
_cell.angle_alpha   90.00
_cell.angle_beta   90.00
_cell.angle_gamma   90.00
#
_symmetry.space_group_name_H-M   'P 1'
#
loop_
_entity.id
_entity.type
_entity.pdbx_description
1 polymer ?
#
loop_
_entity_poly.entity_id
_entity_poly.type
_entity_poly.pdbx_seq_one_letter_code
_entity_poly.pdbx_strand_id
1 'polypeptide(L)'
;LLLSELAEKELIQVKDGSRYGRLADTELLFNPQTGKILGFELYQKSSSFFQSNKAPRRKEFISWEEIILIGKDRILFNETDSSIETSVYP
;
A
#
# COMPACT_ATOMS: atom_id res chain seq x y z
N LEU A 1 13.70 14.17 1.47
CA LEU A 1 13.35 12.83 1.95
C LEU A 1 13.98 11.78 1.05
N LEU A 2 14.72 10.90 1.66
CA LEU A 2 15.36 9.83 0.92
C LEU A 2 14.43 8.64 0.81
N LEU A 3 14.62 7.89 -0.26
CA LEU A 3 13.83 6.69 -0.44
C LEU A 3 14.01 5.72 0.72
N SER A 4 15.24 5.61 1.22
CA SER A 4 15.50 4.73 2.34
C SER A 4 14.76 5.18 3.60
N GLU A 5 14.61 6.48 3.77
CA GLU A 5 13.85 6.98 4.91
C GLU A 5 12.37 6.69 4.74
N LEU A 6 11.88 6.87 3.54
CA LEU A 6 10.48 6.60 3.25
C LEU A 6 10.17 5.13 3.48
N ALA A 7 11.08 4.28 3.10
CA ALA A 7 10.85 2.85 3.15
C ALA A 7 10.68 2.32 4.57
N GLU A 8 11.24 3.02 5.54
CA GLU A 8 11.13 2.57 6.92
C GLU A 8 9.81 2.95 7.58
N LYS A 9 9.05 3.81 6.95
CA LYS A 9 7.84 4.31 7.59
C LYS A 9 6.72 3.29 7.48
N GLU A 10 5.86 3.32 8.47
CA GLU A 10 4.76 2.37 8.56
C GLU A 10 3.51 2.94 7.91
N LEU A 11 2.82 2.09 7.17
CA LEU A 11 1.58 2.48 6.49
C LEU A 11 0.40 2.29 7.42
N ILE A 12 -0.36 3.35 7.61
CA ILE A 12 -1.52 3.34 8.50
C ILE A 12 -2.74 3.78 7.71
N GLN A 13 -3.75 2.94 7.73
CA GLN A 13 -5.04 3.29 7.16
C GLN A 13 -5.79 4.13 8.18
N VAL A 14 -6.06 5.40 7.86
CA VAL A 14 -6.66 6.29 8.86
C VAL A 14 -8.11 5.94 9.12
N LYS A 15 -8.75 5.31 8.17
CA LYS A 15 -10.15 5.02 8.30
C LYS A 15 -10.44 4.15 9.52
N ASP A 16 -9.61 3.18 9.77
CA ASP A 16 -9.83 2.27 10.89
C ASP A 16 -8.57 2.06 11.72
N GLY A 17 -7.51 2.77 11.41
CA GLY A 17 -6.29 2.66 12.19
C GLY A 17 -5.49 1.41 11.94
N SER A 18 -5.83 0.64 10.93
CA SER A 18 -5.11 -0.60 10.73
C SER A 18 -3.72 -0.33 10.18
N ARG A 19 -2.82 -1.23 10.53
CA ARG A 19 -1.43 -1.12 10.17
C ARG A 19 -1.12 -2.08 9.06
N TYR A 20 -0.49 -1.56 8.03
CA TYR A 20 -0.20 -2.34 6.84
C TYR A 20 1.26 -2.71 6.71
N GLY A 21 2.05 -2.44 7.75
CA GLY A 21 3.46 -2.75 7.69
C GLY A 21 4.26 -1.61 7.12
N ARG A 22 5.54 -1.86 6.90
CA ARG A 22 6.42 -0.82 6.43
C ARG A 22 6.39 -0.75 4.92
N LEU A 23 6.65 0.44 4.42
CA LEU A 23 6.68 0.63 2.98
C LEU A 23 7.72 -0.27 2.33
N ALA A 24 8.78 -0.58 3.04
CA ALA A 24 9.83 -1.45 2.50
C ALA A 24 9.30 -2.83 2.14
N ASP A 25 8.19 -3.22 2.71
CA ASP A 25 7.62 -4.53 2.44
C ASP A 25 6.62 -4.52 1.29
N THR A 26 6.53 -3.42 0.59
CA THR A 26 5.62 -3.29 -0.53
C THR A 26 6.40 -3.15 -1.81
N GLU A 27 5.66 -3.13 -2.90
CA GLU A 27 6.25 -2.89 -4.21
C GLU A 27 5.82 -1.53 -4.69
N LEU A 28 6.78 -0.78 -5.18
CA LEU A 28 6.51 0.55 -5.71
C LEU A 28 6.16 0.45 -7.18
N LEU A 29 5.04 1.06 -7.53
CA LEU A 29 4.64 1.12 -8.92
C LEU A 29 4.86 2.54 -9.43
N PHE A 30 5.55 2.66 -10.52
CA PHE A 30 5.76 3.97 -11.11
C PHE A 30 5.81 3.85 -12.62
N ASN A 31 5.59 4.97 -13.25
CA ASN A 31 5.61 5.04 -14.70
C ASN A 31 7.05 5.27 -15.14
N PRO A 32 7.65 4.31 -15.83
CA PRO A 32 9.08 4.46 -16.19
C PRO A 32 9.35 5.55 -17.19
N GLN A 33 8.34 5.96 -17.94
CA GLN A 33 8.56 6.99 -18.94
C GLN A 33 8.55 8.38 -18.33
N THR A 34 7.75 8.58 -17.31
CA THR A 34 7.65 9.89 -16.68
C THR A 34 8.30 9.93 -15.31
N GLY A 35 8.53 8.79 -14.70
CA GLY A 35 9.03 8.72 -13.35
C GLY A 35 7.97 8.95 -12.30
N LYS A 36 6.74 9.05 -12.70
CA LYS A 36 5.68 9.36 -11.76
C LYS A 36 5.33 8.14 -10.93
N ILE A 37 5.18 8.34 -9.64
CA ILE A 37 4.79 7.26 -8.74
C ILE A 37 3.29 7.05 -8.84
N LEU A 38 2.90 5.82 -9.09
CA LEU A 38 1.50 5.48 -9.18
C LEU A 38 0.93 5.02 -7.85
N GLY A 39 1.74 4.36 -7.07
CA GLY A 39 1.29 3.88 -5.77
C GLY A 39 2.10 2.70 -5.30
N PHE A 40 1.54 1.98 -4.36
CA PHE A 40 2.20 0.85 -3.74
C PHE A 40 1.33 -0.37 -3.82
N GLU A 41 1.95 -1.50 -4.04
CA GLU A 41 1.25 -2.76 -4.12
C GLU A 41 1.74 -3.63 -2.97
N LEU A 42 0.82 -4.17 -2.22
CA LEU A 42 1.19 -5.01 -1.10
C LEU A 42 0.31 -6.24 -1.07
N TYR A 43 0.83 -7.28 -0.48
CA TYR A 43 0.09 -8.48 -0.28
C TYR A 43 -0.49 -8.47 1.11
N GLN A 44 -1.78 -8.68 1.17
CA GLN A 44 -2.43 -8.75 2.46
C GLN A 44 -2.05 -10.04 3.11
N LYS A 45 -1.49 -9.95 4.28
CA LYS A 45 -1.12 -11.14 5.00
C LYS A 45 -2.34 -11.79 5.58
N SER A 46 -2.47 -13.05 5.31
CA SER A 46 -3.50 -13.80 5.97
C SER A 46 -3.07 -14.00 7.40
N SER A 47 -3.95 -13.67 8.32
CA SER A 47 -3.62 -13.87 9.70
C SER A 47 -3.80 -15.31 10.10
N SER A 48 -4.38 -16.10 9.26
CA SER A 48 -4.65 -17.46 9.60
C SER A 48 -3.61 -18.37 9.02
N PHE A 49 -3.06 -19.21 9.85
CA PHE A 49 -2.12 -20.17 9.35
C PHE A 49 -2.80 -21.26 8.59
N PHE A 50 -4.04 -21.49 8.88
CA PHE A 50 -4.67 -22.69 8.43
C PHE A 50 -4.86 -22.74 6.96
N GLN A 51 -5.12 -21.61 6.38
CA GLN A 51 -5.40 -21.63 4.99
C GLN A 51 -4.32 -21.04 4.18
N SER A 52 -3.19 -20.92 4.76
CA SER A 52 -2.12 -20.26 4.05
C SER A 52 -1.75 -20.97 2.77
N ASN A 53 -1.95 -22.27 2.73
CA ASN A 53 -1.56 -22.97 1.55
C ASN A 53 -2.51 -22.81 0.43
N LYS A 54 -3.75 -22.65 0.77
CA LYS A 54 -4.75 -22.70 -0.27
C LYS A 54 -5.19 -21.36 -0.71
N ALA A 55 -5.34 -20.45 0.22
CA ALA A 55 -5.88 -19.15 -0.12
C ALA A 55 -4.86 -18.35 -0.88
N PRO A 56 -5.22 -17.83 -2.02
CA PRO A 56 -4.30 -16.94 -2.73
C PRO A 56 -4.10 -15.67 -1.95
N ARG A 57 -2.92 -15.13 -2.05
CA ARG A 57 -2.64 -13.87 -1.42
C ARG A 57 -3.38 -12.77 -2.15
N ARG A 58 -3.97 -11.90 -1.37
CA ARG A 58 -4.65 -10.78 -1.96
C ARG A 58 -3.67 -9.66 -2.17
N LYS A 59 -3.68 -9.15 -3.37
CA LYS A 59 -2.95 -7.97 -3.67
C LYS A 59 -3.80 -6.77 -3.40
N GLU A 60 -3.21 -5.78 -2.80
CA GLU A 60 -3.92 -4.56 -2.52
C GLU A 60 -3.09 -3.42 -3.05
N PHE A 61 -3.74 -2.48 -3.70
CA PHE A 61 -3.04 -1.35 -4.27
C PHE A 61 -3.46 -0.07 -3.57
N ILE A 62 -2.46 0.69 -3.15
CA ILE A 62 -2.69 2.00 -2.55
C ILE A 62 -2.19 3.03 -3.53
N SER A 63 -3.11 3.83 -4.03
CA SER A 63 -2.76 4.88 -4.97
C SER A 63 -1.98 5.98 -4.27
N TRP A 64 -1.03 6.55 -4.99
CA TRP A 64 -0.26 7.65 -4.43
C TRP A 64 -1.16 8.78 -3.96
N GLU A 65 -2.25 9.01 -4.67
CA GLU A 65 -3.16 10.08 -4.32
C GLU A 65 -3.94 9.82 -3.04
N GLU A 66 -3.95 8.60 -2.58
CA GLU A 66 -4.65 8.28 -1.34
C GLU A 66 -3.81 8.57 -0.11
N ILE A 67 -2.57 8.93 -0.30
CA ILE A 67 -1.71 9.26 0.81
C ILE A 67 -2.07 10.66 1.30
N ILE A 68 -2.33 10.73 2.60
CA ILE A 68 -2.74 11.98 3.21
C ILE A 68 -1.55 12.71 3.77
N LEU A 69 -0.66 12.00 4.42
CA LEU A 69 0.43 12.62 5.12
C LEU A 69 1.60 11.66 5.22
N ILE A 70 2.78 12.17 4.95
CA ILE A 70 4.01 11.43 5.19
C ILE A 70 4.65 12.05 6.42
N GLY A 71 4.52 11.36 7.54
CA GLY A 71 5.06 11.85 8.78
C GLY A 71 6.45 11.34 9.03
N LYS A 72 6.89 11.53 10.26
CA LYS A 72 8.24 11.13 10.62
C LYS A 72 8.39 9.62 10.58
N ASP A 73 7.45 8.91 11.16
CA ASP A 73 7.55 7.47 11.28
C ASP A 73 6.44 6.73 10.55
N ARG A 74 5.46 7.44 10.05
CA ARG A 74 4.28 6.80 9.50
C ARG A 74 3.82 7.51 8.24
N ILE A 75 3.18 6.72 7.40
CA ILE A 75 2.52 7.24 6.21
C ILE A 75 1.05 6.97 6.40
N LEU A 76 0.26 8.04 6.42
CA LEU A 76 -1.16 7.92 6.60
C LEU A 76 -1.84 7.94 5.26
N PHE A 77 -2.72 7.01 5.05
CA PHE A 77 -3.47 6.97 3.80
C PHE A 77 -4.93 6.68 4.09
N ASN A 78 -5.76 7.10 3.17
CA ASN A 78 -7.18 6.87 3.29
C ASN A 78 -7.63 6.17 2.02
N GLU A 79 -7.77 4.88 2.12
CA GLU A 79 -8.14 4.08 0.98
C GLU A 79 -9.59 4.36 0.63
N THR A 80 -9.83 4.80 -0.58
CA THR A 80 -11.17 5.03 -1.01
C THR A 80 -11.83 3.69 -1.26
N ASP A 81 -13.13 3.72 -1.47
CA ASP A 81 -13.85 2.51 -1.73
C ASP A 81 -13.40 1.94 -3.04
N SER A 82 -12.48 1.05 -2.96
CA SER A 82 -11.79 0.62 -4.15
C SER A 82 -12.52 -0.42 -4.92
N SER A 83 -13.59 -0.92 -4.39
CA SER A 83 -14.29 -1.93 -5.13
C SER A 83 -14.74 -1.41 -6.48
N ILE A 84 -14.91 -0.12 -6.55
CA ILE A 84 -15.35 0.47 -7.79
C ILE A 84 -14.20 0.66 -8.74
N GLU A 85 -13.06 0.80 -8.19
CA GLU A 85 -11.93 1.21 -8.99
C GLU A 85 -11.25 0.12 -9.70
N THR A 86 -11.69 -1.07 -9.50
CA THR A 86 -11.01 -2.17 -10.17
C THR A 86 -11.05 -2.01 -11.67
N SER A 87 -12.06 -1.36 -12.15
CA SER A 87 -12.17 -1.18 -13.58
C SER A 87 -11.17 -0.19 -14.12
N VAL A 88 -10.55 0.54 -13.25
CA VAL A 88 -9.63 1.55 -13.69
C VAL A 88 -8.34 0.98 -14.20
N TYR A 89 -8.03 -0.17 -13.76
CA TYR A 89 -6.78 -0.76 -14.19
C TYR A 89 -6.83 -1.14 -15.63
N PRO A 90 -5.89 -0.67 -16.39
CA PRO A 90 -5.83 -1.05 -17.79
C PRO A 90 -5.41 -2.48 -17.95
#